data_9d9d33290d824abc0064ebcd176a42a7
#
_entry.id   9d9d33290d824abc0064ebcd176a42a7
#
_cell.length_a   1.000
_cell.length_b   1.000
_cell.length_c   1.000
_cell.angle_alpha   90.00
_cell.angle_beta   90.00
_cell.angle_gamma   90.00
#
_symmetry.space_group_name_H-M   'P 1'
#
loop_
_entity.id
_entity.type
_entity.pdbx_description
1 polymer ?
#
loop_
_entity_poly.entity_id
_entity_poly.type
_entity_poly.pdbx_seq_one_letter_code
_entity_poly.pdbx_strand_id
1 'polypeptide(L)'
;MKERVMTAVNKKERMMHLILLFSLLLFFVLMFILYGPGVYNDSDQYIKMHIHREPLYPLFLKLLRDFFGESFLYPMGIIQNVFMAIAIYLLTRTIGDQFKLPVSMEALVACIQVFPHIMTKYFSAMSVFVTNSVMSEALAFPLFTLWTMNALKLLWKGEKKHIAGTLIFSLLLSLTRGQMMVAILVFMLIMLYR
;
A
#
# COMPACT_ATOMS: atom_id res chain seq x y z
N MET A 1 -39.84 14.12 -0.33
CA MET A 1 -38.86 14.82 0.55
C MET A 1 -37.79 13.90 1.09
N LYS A 2 -38.12 12.69 1.63
CA LYS A 2 -37.12 11.70 2.11
C LYS A 2 -36.10 11.23 1.06
N GLU A 3 -36.53 10.97 -0.19
CA GLU A 3 -35.60 10.54 -1.27
C GLU A 3 -34.55 11.60 -1.62
N ARG A 4 -34.95 12.88 -1.70
CA ARG A 4 -34.00 13.97 -2.00
C ARG A 4 -32.99 14.18 -0.88
N VAL A 5 -33.38 13.98 0.38
CA VAL A 5 -32.47 14.06 1.53
C VAL A 5 -31.49 12.88 1.51
N MET A 6 -31.96 11.67 1.22
CA MET A 6 -31.13 10.46 1.16
C MET A 6 -30.11 10.52 0.01
N THR A 7 -30.51 11.02 -1.15
CA THR A 7 -29.58 11.24 -2.30
C THR A 7 -28.55 12.34 -2.02
N ALA A 8 -28.92 13.40 -1.29
CA ALA A 8 -27.99 14.46 -0.92
C ALA A 8 -26.95 14.01 0.12
N VAL A 9 -27.37 13.20 1.10
CA VAL A 9 -26.46 12.60 2.11
C VAL A 9 -25.45 11.68 1.44
N ASN A 10 -25.92 10.78 0.55
CA ASN A 10 -25.05 9.89 -0.22
C ASN A 10 -24.05 10.66 -1.11
N LYS A 11 -24.46 11.77 -1.70
CA LYS A 11 -23.58 12.61 -2.53
C LYS A 11 -22.49 13.29 -1.69
N LYS A 12 -22.85 13.80 -0.51
CA LYS A 12 -21.89 14.44 0.43
C LYS A 12 -20.86 13.43 0.94
N GLU A 13 -21.30 12.25 1.32
CA GLU A 13 -20.43 11.18 1.80
C GLU A 13 -19.46 10.73 0.71
N ARG A 14 -19.94 10.49 -0.51
CA ARG A 14 -19.10 10.15 -1.65
C ARG A 14 -18.06 11.23 -1.96
N MET A 15 -18.44 12.49 -1.86
CA MET A 15 -17.50 13.61 -2.04
C MET A 15 -16.41 13.60 -0.97
N MET A 16 -16.75 13.35 0.30
CA MET A 16 -15.76 13.28 1.38
C MET A 16 -14.77 12.13 1.19
N HIS A 17 -15.22 10.96 0.68
CA HIS A 17 -14.31 9.87 0.34
C HIS A 17 -13.36 10.20 -0.82
N LEU A 18 -13.84 10.93 -1.83
CA LEU A 18 -12.98 11.43 -2.90
C LEU A 18 -11.94 12.44 -2.38
N ILE A 19 -12.34 13.32 -1.47
CA ILE A 19 -11.42 14.24 -0.80
C ILE A 19 -10.35 13.47 -0.01
N LEU A 20 -10.74 12.45 0.74
CA LEU A 20 -9.81 11.62 1.50
C LEU A 20 -8.79 10.92 0.57
N LEU A 21 -9.27 10.30 -0.51
CA LEU A 21 -8.38 9.68 -1.51
C LEU A 21 -7.42 10.70 -2.13
N PHE A 22 -7.96 11.86 -2.56
CA PHE A 22 -7.15 12.92 -3.15
C PHE A 22 -6.11 13.46 -2.17
N SER A 23 -6.47 13.64 -0.89
CA SER A 23 -5.55 14.10 0.15
C SER A 23 -4.41 13.10 0.37
N LEU A 24 -4.69 11.79 0.37
CA LEU A 24 -3.65 10.75 0.47
C LEU A 24 -2.74 10.76 -0.75
N LEU A 25 -3.29 10.83 -1.96
CA LEU A 25 -2.51 10.91 -3.20
C LEU A 25 -1.63 12.16 -3.19
N LEU A 26 -2.21 13.31 -2.86
CA LEU A 26 -1.47 14.58 -2.77
C LEU A 26 -0.34 14.49 -1.75
N PHE A 27 -0.61 13.95 -0.55
CA PHE A 27 0.41 13.78 0.49
C PHE A 27 1.61 12.95 0.00
N PHE A 28 1.36 11.73 -0.49
CA PHE A 28 2.44 10.83 -0.89
C PHE A 28 3.21 11.35 -2.11
N VAL A 29 2.51 11.86 -3.14
CA VAL A 29 3.16 12.41 -4.34
C VAL A 29 3.94 13.68 -4.00
N LEU A 30 3.38 14.56 -3.15
CA LEU A 30 4.10 15.77 -2.71
C LEU A 30 5.35 15.42 -1.92
N MET A 31 5.29 14.43 -1.02
CA MET A 31 6.47 13.95 -0.28
C MET A 31 7.53 13.37 -1.24
N PHE A 32 7.12 12.74 -2.33
CA PHE A 32 8.08 12.30 -3.34
C PHE A 32 8.70 13.48 -4.12
N ILE A 33 7.90 14.46 -4.51
CA ILE A 33 8.41 15.65 -5.22
C ILE A 33 9.39 16.45 -4.36
N LEU A 34 9.11 16.57 -3.04
CA LEU A 34 9.94 17.35 -2.12
C LEU A 34 11.27 16.67 -1.76
N TYR A 35 11.27 15.34 -1.65
CA TYR A 35 12.43 14.59 -1.14
C TYR A 35 13.14 13.76 -2.21
N GLY A 36 12.51 13.55 -3.36
CA GLY A 36 13.08 12.76 -4.46
C GLY A 36 13.22 11.27 -4.17
N PRO A 37 13.83 10.51 -5.10
CA PRO A 37 14.13 9.10 -4.94
C PRO A 37 15.32 8.89 -3.98
N GLY A 38 15.20 7.93 -3.06
CA GLY A 38 16.27 7.52 -2.14
C GLY A 38 17.00 6.29 -2.67
N VAL A 39 18.31 6.42 -2.86
CA VAL A 39 19.20 5.30 -3.24
C VAL A 39 20.10 4.97 -2.06
N TYR A 40 20.16 3.70 -1.67
CA TYR A 40 20.91 3.17 -0.53
C TYR A 40 21.88 2.08 -0.96
N ASN A 41 22.72 1.61 -0.06
CA ASN A 41 23.75 0.59 -0.37
C ASN A 41 23.15 -0.69 -1.01
N ASP A 42 21.94 -1.07 -0.62
CA ASP A 42 21.25 -2.25 -1.16
C ASP A 42 20.56 -2.00 -2.50
N SER A 43 20.33 -0.74 -2.88
CA SER A 43 19.58 -0.38 -4.09
C SER A 43 20.24 -0.93 -5.36
N ASP A 44 21.56 -0.94 -5.41
CA ASP A 44 22.33 -1.46 -6.54
C ASP A 44 22.07 -2.95 -6.79
N GLN A 45 21.86 -3.73 -5.72
CA GLN A 45 21.56 -5.17 -5.81
C GLN A 45 20.16 -5.42 -6.41
N TYR A 46 19.18 -4.55 -6.15
CA TYR A 46 17.86 -4.64 -6.77
C TYR A 46 17.91 -4.21 -8.24
N ILE A 47 18.61 -3.11 -8.54
CA ILE A 47 18.73 -2.57 -9.91
C ILE A 47 19.47 -3.58 -10.82
N LYS A 48 20.51 -4.23 -10.31
CA LYS A 48 21.30 -5.25 -11.04
C LYS A 48 20.67 -6.64 -10.99
N MET A 49 19.53 -6.82 -10.37
CA MET A 49 18.84 -8.12 -10.22
C MET A 49 19.74 -9.20 -9.61
N HIS A 50 20.38 -8.90 -8.48
CA HIS A 50 21.28 -9.85 -7.83
C HIS A 50 20.53 -11.12 -7.40
N ILE A 51 21.12 -12.29 -7.62
CA ILE A 51 20.48 -13.61 -7.37
C ILE A 51 20.05 -13.83 -5.90
N HIS A 52 20.62 -13.07 -4.97
CA HIS A 52 20.26 -13.16 -3.54
C HIS A 52 19.06 -12.30 -3.14
N ARG A 53 18.43 -11.60 -4.10
CA ARG A 53 17.25 -10.77 -3.85
C ARG A 53 16.01 -11.44 -4.43
N GLU A 54 14.91 -11.34 -3.69
CA GLU A 54 13.61 -11.83 -4.14
C GLU A 54 13.20 -11.15 -5.45
N PRO A 55 12.57 -11.89 -6.38
CA PRO A 55 12.51 -11.48 -7.79
C PRO A 55 11.51 -10.35 -8.08
N LEU A 56 10.47 -10.15 -7.27
CA LEU A 56 9.36 -9.26 -7.65
C LEU A 56 9.81 -7.80 -7.76
N TYR A 57 10.56 -7.31 -6.76
CA TYR A 57 11.01 -5.92 -6.77
C TYR A 57 12.06 -5.63 -7.85
N PRO A 58 13.10 -6.46 -8.04
CA PRO A 58 14.01 -6.31 -9.19
C PRO A 58 13.31 -6.35 -10.55
N LEU A 59 12.33 -7.24 -10.75
CA LEU A 59 11.54 -7.30 -11.98
C LEU A 59 10.73 -6.03 -12.22
N PHE A 60 10.13 -5.48 -11.16
CA PHE A 60 9.42 -4.19 -11.22
C PHE A 60 10.37 -3.06 -11.65
N LEU A 61 11.57 -2.98 -11.06
CA LEU A 61 12.56 -1.97 -11.45
C LEU A 61 13.06 -2.17 -12.88
N LYS A 62 13.31 -3.43 -13.29
CA LYS A 62 13.71 -3.75 -14.67
C LYS A 62 12.65 -3.28 -15.66
N LEU A 63 11.39 -3.61 -15.41
CA LEU A 63 10.28 -3.18 -16.27
C LEU A 63 10.27 -1.66 -16.45
N LEU A 64 10.41 -0.90 -15.36
CA LEU A 64 10.44 0.56 -15.43
C LEU A 64 11.67 1.08 -16.19
N ARG A 65 12.82 0.46 -16.00
CA ARG A 65 14.03 0.85 -16.72
C ARG A 65 13.92 0.55 -18.22
N ASP A 66 13.31 -0.57 -18.59
CA ASP A 66 13.08 -0.92 -20.00
C ASP A 66 12.14 0.09 -20.69
N PHE A 67 11.18 0.70 -19.97
CA PHE A 67 10.26 1.72 -20.51
C PHE A 67 10.81 3.16 -20.44
N PHE A 68 11.52 3.52 -19.37
CA PHE A 68 11.90 4.91 -19.07
C PHE A 68 13.42 5.17 -19.13
N GLY A 69 14.21 4.15 -19.44
CA GLY A 69 15.68 4.26 -19.49
C GLY A 69 16.28 4.68 -18.15
N GLU A 70 17.30 5.52 -18.19
CA GLU A 70 18.01 6.00 -16.98
C GLU A 70 17.15 6.87 -16.05
N SER A 71 16.04 7.42 -16.54
CA SER A 71 15.13 8.26 -15.75
C SER A 71 14.10 7.46 -14.95
N PHE A 72 14.19 6.13 -14.90
CA PHE A 72 13.20 5.22 -14.28
C PHE A 72 12.93 5.48 -12.80
N LEU A 73 13.84 6.13 -12.08
CA LEU A 73 13.68 6.42 -10.64
C LEU A 73 12.49 7.35 -10.35
N TYR A 74 12.18 8.28 -11.25
CA TYR A 74 11.04 9.18 -11.05
C TYR A 74 9.69 8.47 -11.22
N PRO A 75 9.40 7.77 -12.34
CA PRO A 75 8.18 6.99 -12.45
C PRO A 75 8.08 5.89 -11.39
N MET A 76 9.19 5.27 -10.98
CA MET A 76 9.21 4.32 -9.87
C MET A 76 8.64 4.95 -8.59
N GLY A 77 9.19 6.09 -8.18
CA GLY A 77 8.75 6.77 -6.96
C GLY A 77 7.28 7.20 -7.03
N ILE A 78 6.82 7.75 -8.16
CA ILE A 78 5.42 8.12 -8.35
C ILE A 78 4.51 6.90 -8.22
N ILE A 79 4.84 5.79 -8.89
CA ILE A 79 4.03 4.56 -8.87
C ILE A 79 3.96 3.99 -7.44
N GLN A 80 5.08 3.91 -6.72
CA GLN A 80 5.12 3.40 -5.34
C GLN A 80 4.27 4.27 -4.41
N ASN A 81 4.36 5.59 -4.52
CA ASN A 81 3.60 6.53 -3.68
C ASN A 81 2.10 6.51 -3.99
N VAL A 82 1.71 6.49 -5.26
CA VAL A 82 0.31 6.32 -5.69
C VAL A 82 -0.24 4.98 -5.21
N PHE A 83 0.53 3.91 -5.35
CA PHE A 83 0.13 2.56 -4.90
C PHE A 83 -0.10 2.53 -3.38
N MET A 84 0.79 3.15 -2.59
CA MET A 84 0.62 3.25 -1.14
C MET A 84 -0.62 4.06 -0.74
N ALA A 85 -0.85 5.21 -1.37
CA ALA A 85 -2.03 6.04 -1.12
C ALA A 85 -3.33 5.28 -1.38
N ILE A 86 -3.40 4.55 -2.51
CA ILE A 86 -4.55 3.71 -2.86
C ILE A 86 -4.73 2.56 -1.85
N ALA A 87 -3.64 1.89 -1.46
CA ALA A 87 -3.70 0.78 -0.50
C ALA A 87 -4.23 1.24 0.87
N ILE A 88 -3.73 2.37 1.39
CA ILE A 88 -4.24 2.97 2.64
C ILE A 88 -5.72 3.32 2.51
N TYR A 89 -6.11 3.97 1.42
CA TYR A 89 -7.51 4.33 1.19
C TYR A 89 -8.43 3.09 1.20
N LEU A 90 -8.05 2.03 0.48
CA LEU A 90 -8.87 0.81 0.38
C LEU A 90 -8.98 0.07 1.71
N LEU A 91 -7.91 -0.01 2.51
CA LEU A 91 -7.97 -0.58 3.85
C LEU A 91 -8.82 0.28 4.79
N THR A 92 -8.63 1.61 4.76
CA THR A 92 -9.45 2.56 5.54
C THR A 92 -10.92 2.40 5.23
N ARG A 93 -11.30 2.38 3.95
CA ARG A 93 -12.69 2.13 3.52
C ARG A 93 -13.22 0.79 4.01
N THR A 94 -12.41 -0.25 3.97
CA THR A 94 -12.81 -1.58 4.42
C THR A 94 -13.12 -1.60 5.92
N ILE A 95 -12.32 -0.92 6.72
CA ILE A 95 -12.55 -0.76 8.17
C ILE A 95 -13.79 0.12 8.41
N GLY A 96 -13.90 1.26 7.70
CA GLY A 96 -15.04 2.18 7.78
C GLY A 96 -16.36 1.49 7.48
N ASP A 97 -16.44 0.76 6.39
CA ASP A 97 -17.65 0.02 5.99
C ASP A 97 -18.04 -1.07 7.01
N GLN A 98 -17.05 -1.78 7.58
CA GLN A 98 -17.29 -2.84 8.54
C GLN A 98 -17.85 -2.31 9.87
N PHE A 99 -17.26 -1.23 10.38
CA PHE A 99 -17.63 -0.65 11.66
C PHE A 99 -18.61 0.53 11.54
N LYS A 100 -19.08 0.81 10.31
CA LYS A 100 -19.99 1.95 10.00
C LYS A 100 -19.44 3.28 10.54
N LEU A 101 -18.15 3.51 10.34
CA LEU A 101 -17.48 4.71 10.84
C LEU A 101 -17.89 5.94 10.02
N PRO A 102 -18.07 7.10 10.66
CA PRO A 102 -18.18 8.36 9.94
C PRO A 102 -16.85 8.69 9.26
N VAL A 103 -16.88 9.45 8.15
CA VAL A 103 -15.69 9.77 7.35
C VAL A 103 -14.58 10.46 8.16
N SER A 104 -14.92 11.21 9.20
CA SER A 104 -13.92 11.79 10.12
C SER A 104 -13.10 10.74 10.86
N MET A 105 -13.73 9.64 11.28
CA MET A 105 -13.03 8.52 11.90
C MET A 105 -12.24 7.69 10.86
N GLU A 106 -12.74 7.57 9.64
CA GLU A 106 -11.97 6.99 8.55
C GLU A 106 -10.70 7.81 8.27
N ALA A 107 -10.78 9.14 8.29
CA ALA A 107 -9.61 10.00 8.16
C ALA A 107 -8.58 9.74 9.29
N LEU A 108 -9.04 9.53 10.53
CA LEU A 108 -8.16 9.15 11.63
C LEU A 108 -7.49 7.79 11.39
N VAL A 109 -8.24 6.79 10.92
CA VAL A 109 -7.69 5.47 10.54
C VAL A 109 -6.64 5.60 9.43
N ALA A 110 -6.86 6.47 8.44
CA ALA A 110 -5.87 6.77 7.40
C ALA A 110 -4.62 7.44 7.99
N CYS A 111 -4.78 8.43 8.89
CA CYS A 111 -3.64 9.07 9.56
C CYS A 111 -2.80 8.07 10.36
N ILE A 112 -3.42 7.13 11.07
CA ILE A 112 -2.71 6.06 11.79
C ILE A 112 -1.87 5.21 10.83
N GLN A 113 -2.37 4.91 9.63
CA GLN A 113 -1.63 4.16 8.61
C GLN A 113 -0.50 4.98 7.96
N VAL A 114 -0.66 6.30 7.84
CA VAL A 114 0.38 7.21 7.33
C VAL A 114 1.50 7.40 8.35
N PHE A 115 1.19 7.35 9.64
CA PHE A 115 2.12 7.64 10.73
C PHE A 115 3.44 6.84 10.68
N PRO A 116 3.47 5.50 10.41
CA PRO A 116 4.72 4.76 10.27
C PRO A 116 5.64 5.30 9.17
N HIS A 117 5.10 5.80 8.06
CA HIS A 117 5.90 6.39 6.99
C HIS A 117 6.58 7.68 7.41
N ILE A 118 5.91 8.50 8.23
CA ILE A 118 6.48 9.70 8.83
C ILE A 118 7.58 9.29 9.83
N MET A 119 7.29 8.30 10.69
CA MET A 119 8.25 7.82 11.69
C MET A 119 9.51 7.25 11.04
N THR A 120 9.39 6.44 9.99
CA THR A 120 10.57 5.88 9.29
C THR A 120 11.49 6.96 8.75
N LYS A 121 10.96 8.07 8.26
CA LYS A 121 11.79 9.19 7.80
C LYS A 121 12.54 9.90 8.93
N TYR A 122 11.88 10.17 10.04
CA TYR A 122 12.46 11.02 11.09
C TYR A 122 13.23 10.24 12.17
N PHE A 123 12.94 8.95 12.34
CA PHE A 123 13.52 8.11 13.40
C PHE A 123 14.34 6.92 12.88
N SER A 124 14.47 6.75 11.56
CA SER A 124 15.40 5.78 10.98
C SER A 124 16.59 6.47 10.32
N ALA A 125 17.58 5.71 9.91
CA ALA A 125 18.72 6.21 9.12
C ALA A 125 18.35 6.62 7.68
N MET A 126 17.07 6.59 7.33
CA MET A 126 16.59 6.93 5.99
C MET A 126 16.36 8.43 5.86
N SER A 127 16.95 9.04 4.83
CA SER A 127 16.76 10.47 4.54
C SER A 127 15.46 10.82 3.83
N VAL A 128 14.76 9.80 3.29
CA VAL A 128 13.49 9.94 2.56
C VAL A 128 12.43 8.98 3.11
N PHE A 129 11.18 9.15 2.67
CA PHE A 129 10.12 8.18 2.96
C PHE A 129 10.45 6.83 2.34
N VAL A 130 10.05 5.73 3.01
CA VAL A 130 10.27 4.37 2.49
C VAL A 130 9.70 4.21 1.08
N THR A 131 8.53 4.78 0.82
CA THR A 131 7.89 4.76 -0.50
C THR A 131 8.67 5.49 -1.60
N ASN A 132 9.63 6.33 -1.24
CA ASN A 132 10.52 7.01 -2.18
C ASN A 132 11.80 6.21 -2.44
N SER A 133 12.07 5.18 -1.66
CA SER A 133 13.35 4.46 -1.70
C SER A 133 13.37 3.37 -2.77
N VAL A 134 14.58 3.12 -3.31
CA VAL A 134 14.88 1.96 -4.16
C VAL A 134 15.16 0.76 -3.25
N MET A 135 14.11 0.28 -2.58
CA MET A 135 14.15 -0.84 -1.64
C MET A 135 12.88 -1.66 -1.73
N SER A 136 12.97 -2.95 -1.47
CA SER A 136 11.81 -3.88 -1.55
C SER A 136 10.68 -3.50 -0.59
N GLU A 137 10.98 -2.81 0.52
CA GLU A 137 10.02 -2.29 1.48
C GLU A 137 9.02 -1.32 0.84
N ALA A 138 9.48 -0.52 -0.12
CA ALA A 138 8.63 0.45 -0.81
C ALA A 138 7.46 -0.22 -1.56
N LEU A 139 7.65 -1.45 -2.04
CA LEU A 139 6.61 -2.27 -2.65
C LEU A 139 5.93 -3.18 -1.63
N ALA A 140 6.66 -3.68 -0.62
CA ALA A 140 6.11 -4.57 0.39
C ALA A 140 5.04 -3.91 1.26
N PHE A 141 5.17 -2.64 1.64
CA PHE A 141 4.18 -1.95 2.48
C PHE A 141 2.80 -1.83 1.82
N PRO A 142 2.64 -1.34 0.58
CA PRO A 142 1.32 -1.31 -0.05
C PRO A 142 0.76 -2.72 -0.28
N LEU A 143 1.58 -3.69 -0.63
CA LEU A 143 1.15 -5.10 -0.76
C LEU A 143 0.67 -5.66 0.58
N PHE A 144 1.38 -5.38 1.68
CA PHE A 144 0.98 -5.80 3.03
C PHE A 144 -0.34 -5.14 3.46
N THR A 145 -0.52 -3.86 3.15
CA THR A 145 -1.78 -3.14 3.40
C THR A 145 -2.96 -3.78 2.66
N LEU A 146 -2.77 -4.15 1.38
CA LEU A 146 -3.80 -4.86 0.60
C LEU A 146 -4.01 -6.30 1.04
N TRP A 147 -2.95 -6.97 1.48
CA TRP A 147 -3.04 -8.28 2.12
C TRP A 147 -3.88 -8.21 3.39
N THR A 148 -3.60 -7.25 4.28
CA THR A 148 -4.37 -7.01 5.51
C THR A 148 -5.84 -6.75 5.21
N MET A 149 -6.14 -5.92 4.21
CA MET A 149 -7.50 -5.66 3.75
C MET A 149 -8.22 -6.95 3.35
N ASN A 150 -7.58 -7.81 2.55
CA ASN A 150 -8.20 -9.06 2.09
C ASN A 150 -8.33 -10.09 3.23
N ALA A 151 -7.34 -10.18 4.12
CA ALA A 151 -7.37 -11.05 5.30
C ALA A 151 -8.51 -10.65 6.26
N LEU A 152 -8.70 -9.36 6.53
CA LEU A 152 -9.82 -8.87 7.31
C LEU A 152 -11.17 -9.19 6.65
N LYS A 153 -11.31 -8.92 5.34
CA LYS A 153 -12.53 -9.29 4.60
C LYS A 153 -12.77 -10.80 4.60
N LEU A 154 -11.72 -11.60 4.52
CA LEU A 154 -11.82 -13.04 4.63
C LEU A 154 -12.35 -13.45 6.00
N LEU A 155 -11.82 -12.90 7.09
CA LEU A 155 -12.29 -13.16 8.45
C LEU A 155 -13.74 -12.74 8.67
N TRP A 156 -14.15 -11.58 8.17
CA TRP A 156 -15.50 -11.04 8.40
C TRP A 156 -16.57 -11.62 7.49
N LYS A 157 -16.28 -11.79 6.19
CA LYS A 157 -17.29 -12.16 5.18
C LYS A 157 -17.17 -13.59 4.67
N GLY A 158 -15.97 -14.15 4.63
CA GLY A 158 -15.73 -15.53 4.19
C GLY A 158 -15.91 -15.83 2.72
N GLU A 159 -15.97 -14.81 1.87
CA GLU A 159 -16.22 -15.01 0.47
C GLU A 159 -14.96 -15.55 -0.25
N LYS A 160 -15.16 -16.47 -1.23
CA LYS A 160 -14.07 -17.11 -2.00
C LYS A 160 -13.10 -16.11 -2.65
N LYS A 161 -13.61 -14.94 -3.10
CA LYS A 161 -12.75 -13.89 -3.68
C LYS A 161 -11.70 -13.35 -2.70
N HIS A 162 -12.01 -13.35 -1.39
CA HIS A 162 -11.08 -12.89 -0.36
C HIS A 162 -10.05 -13.97 0.00
N ILE A 163 -10.39 -15.26 -0.16
CA ILE A 163 -9.41 -16.35 -0.11
C ILE A 163 -8.36 -16.15 -1.20
N ALA A 164 -8.82 -16.01 -2.46
CA ALA A 164 -7.94 -15.79 -3.59
C ALA A 164 -7.10 -14.50 -3.42
N GLY A 165 -7.72 -13.40 -3.00
CA GLY A 165 -7.02 -12.13 -2.75
C GLY A 165 -5.94 -12.27 -1.68
N THR A 166 -6.26 -12.88 -0.52
CA THR A 166 -5.28 -13.07 0.56
C THR A 166 -4.12 -13.97 0.10
N LEU A 167 -4.40 -15.05 -0.62
CA LEU A 167 -3.37 -15.95 -1.16
C LEU A 167 -2.47 -15.22 -2.17
N ILE A 168 -3.05 -14.51 -3.14
CA ILE A 168 -2.29 -13.76 -4.16
C ILE A 168 -1.35 -12.74 -3.49
N PHE A 169 -1.86 -11.93 -2.55
CA PHE A 169 -1.02 -10.96 -1.85
C PHE A 169 0.01 -11.63 -0.92
N SER A 170 -0.27 -12.80 -0.33
CA SER A 170 0.73 -13.58 0.40
C SER A 170 1.89 -14.01 -0.51
N LEU A 171 1.60 -14.50 -1.71
CA LEU A 171 2.62 -14.88 -2.70
C LEU A 171 3.42 -13.67 -3.18
N LEU A 172 2.75 -12.55 -3.52
CA LEU A 172 3.44 -11.33 -3.94
C LEU A 172 4.36 -10.79 -2.85
N LEU A 173 3.92 -10.81 -1.60
CA LEU A 173 4.74 -10.41 -0.45
C LEU A 173 5.98 -11.30 -0.30
N SER A 174 5.83 -12.62 -0.40
CA SER A 174 6.95 -13.57 -0.32
C SER A 174 7.96 -13.36 -1.45
N LEU A 175 7.47 -13.06 -2.66
CA LEU A 175 8.31 -12.74 -3.82
C LEU A 175 8.93 -11.33 -3.77
N THR A 176 8.43 -10.47 -2.90
CA THR A 176 9.01 -9.14 -2.67
C THR A 176 10.11 -9.20 -1.62
N ARG A 177 9.89 -10.05 -0.57
CA ARG A 177 10.76 -10.11 0.59
C ARG A 177 10.59 -11.45 1.32
N GLY A 178 11.67 -12.23 1.47
CA GLY A 178 11.62 -13.56 2.08
C GLY A 178 11.03 -13.59 3.49
N GLN A 179 11.28 -12.56 4.29
CA GLN A 179 10.69 -12.43 5.64
C GLN A 179 9.15 -12.35 5.61
N MET A 180 8.56 -11.91 4.49
CA MET A 180 7.10 -11.80 4.32
C MET A 180 6.43 -13.15 4.01
N MET A 181 7.17 -14.27 3.96
CA MET A 181 6.59 -15.61 3.93
C MET A 181 5.68 -15.89 5.14
N VAL A 182 5.87 -15.15 6.23
CA VAL A 182 4.96 -15.19 7.38
C VAL A 182 3.50 -14.90 6.99
N ALA A 183 3.25 -14.11 5.93
CA ALA A 183 1.91 -13.86 5.43
C ALA A 183 1.21 -15.14 4.92
N ILE A 184 1.96 -16.10 4.37
CA ILE A 184 1.43 -17.41 3.96
C ILE A 184 1.05 -18.23 5.19
N LEU A 185 1.89 -18.21 6.24
CA LEU A 185 1.60 -18.93 7.50
C LEU A 185 0.34 -18.37 8.15
N VAL A 186 0.22 -17.04 8.23
CA VAL A 186 -0.99 -16.41 8.78
C VAL A 186 -2.22 -16.71 7.93
N PHE A 187 -2.09 -16.72 6.59
CA PHE A 187 -3.18 -17.15 5.71
C PHE A 187 -3.63 -18.59 6.01
N MET A 188 -2.68 -19.53 6.17
CA MET A 188 -3.01 -20.91 6.53
C MET A 188 -3.72 -20.99 7.90
N LEU A 189 -3.28 -20.22 8.90
CA LEU A 189 -3.96 -20.15 10.20
C LEU A 189 -5.38 -19.61 10.09
N ILE A 190 -5.60 -18.58 9.26
CA ILE A 190 -6.95 -18.05 8.98
C ILE A 190 -7.83 -19.15 8.35
N MET A 191 -7.28 -19.93 7.42
CA MET A 191 -8.02 -21.02 6.76
C MET A 191 -8.33 -22.17 7.71
N LEU A 192 -7.45 -22.47 8.68
CA LEU A 192 -7.69 -23.50 9.71
C LEU A 192 -8.73 -23.06 10.76
N TYR A 193 -8.77 -21.76 11.06
CA TYR A 193 -9.75 -21.18 12.01
C TYR A 193 -11.17 -21.20 11.46
N ARG A 194 -11.34 -21.22 10.15
CA ARG A 194 -12.64 -21.15 9.47
C ARG A 194 -13.20 -22.50 9.10
#